data_cd6751aba4e6bc20be85b8e3eb53e33c
#
_entry.id   cd6751aba4e6bc20be85b8e3eb53e33c
#
_cell.length_a   1.000
_cell.length_b   1.000
_cell.length_c   1.000
_cell.angle_alpha   90.00
_cell.angle_beta   90.00
_cell.angle_gamma   90.00
#
_symmetry.space_group_name_H-M   'P 1'
#
loop_
_entity.id
_entity.type
_entity.pdbx_description
1 polymer ?
#
loop_
_entity_poly.entity_id
_entity_poly.type
_entity_poly.pdbx_seq_one_letter_code
_entity_poly.pdbx_strand_id
1 'polypeptide(L)'
;MERNPKAHHRPRCNPRGRYAATLSPGQYWILSAFSSVAPVDIRPQFVTIQGQDVLSSDGVTLKISLAAEFQVADPHVAINKNASFQNSLYLTLQMAVREIVGKEKIDTLIENRAGFSSKLTELTSGKATEYGLKLISADIKDIMFPGEMKKAFAQVVKAQKEGQAALEKARGETAALRSLANAARMMDDNPNLLQLRALQAFADPGGNTLVLGFPQGSIPIVKRGEKNSSPARKEPREKEEH
;
A
#
# COMPACT_ATOMS: atom_id res chain seq x y z
N MET A 1 36.92 5.72 -21.28
CA MET A 1 35.79 6.65 -20.98
C MET A 1 34.86 6.62 -22.18
N GLU A 2 33.98 5.62 -22.23
CA GLU A 2 32.98 5.49 -23.30
C GLU A 2 31.90 6.56 -23.10
N ARG A 3 31.85 7.49 -24.05
CA ARG A 3 30.71 8.40 -24.14
C ARG A 3 29.53 7.63 -24.71
N ASN A 4 28.65 7.21 -23.81
CA ASN A 4 27.36 6.62 -24.15
C ASN A 4 26.60 7.60 -25.07
N PRO A 5 26.26 7.24 -26.33
CA PRO A 5 25.56 8.13 -27.23
C PRO A 5 24.14 8.31 -26.71
N LYS A 6 23.86 9.48 -26.14
CA LYS A 6 22.51 9.86 -25.76
C LYS A 6 21.65 9.80 -27.01
N ALA A 7 20.59 8.99 -26.97
CA ALA A 7 19.64 8.87 -28.07
C ALA A 7 18.84 10.17 -28.18
N HIS A 8 19.38 11.14 -28.90
CA HIS A 8 18.73 12.43 -29.13
C HIS A 8 18.31 12.51 -30.59
N HIS A 9 17.01 12.56 -30.85
CA HIS A 9 16.50 13.03 -32.13
C HIS A 9 16.55 14.56 -32.15
N ARG A 10 17.08 15.13 -33.23
CA ARG A 10 17.25 16.57 -33.37
C ARG A 10 16.44 17.07 -34.58
N PRO A 11 15.29 17.74 -34.38
CA PRO A 11 14.63 18.42 -35.48
C PRO A 11 15.50 19.60 -35.97
N ARG A 12 15.66 19.68 -37.26
CA ARG A 12 16.39 20.73 -37.94
C ARG A 12 15.39 21.75 -38.50
N CYS A 13 15.52 23.00 -38.13
CA CYS A 13 14.74 24.09 -38.71
C CYS A 13 15.59 24.94 -39.63
N ASN A 14 15.06 25.36 -40.81
CA ASN A 14 15.69 26.30 -41.70
C ASN A 14 15.60 27.74 -41.14
N PRO A 15 16.41 28.72 -41.63
CA PRO A 15 16.41 30.10 -41.15
C PRO A 15 15.06 30.82 -41.30
N ARG A 16 14.12 30.27 -42.04
CA ARG A 16 12.73 30.75 -42.16
C ARG A 16 11.76 30.08 -41.14
N GLY A 17 12.27 29.39 -40.12
CA GLY A 17 11.45 28.75 -39.09
C GLY A 17 10.68 27.50 -39.56
N ARG A 18 10.98 27.01 -40.76
CA ARG A 18 10.32 25.77 -41.28
C ARG A 18 11.07 24.52 -40.84
N TYR A 19 10.33 23.54 -40.43
CA TYR A 19 10.89 22.22 -40.16
C TYR A 19 11.52 21.63 -41.43
N ALA A 20 12.72 21.12 -41.32
CA ALA A 20 13.46 20.54 -42.43
C ALA A 20 13.54 19.00 -42.34
N ALA A 21 13.98 18.48 -41.21
CA ALA A 21 14.12 17.05 -41.00
C ALA A 21 14.35 16.70 -39.51
N THR A 22 14.03 15.46 -39.14
CA THR A 22 14.45 14.89 -37.86
C THR A 22 15.75 14.10 -38.06
N LEU A 23 16.80 14.47 -37.32
CA LEU A 23 18.11 13.84 -37.40
C LEU A 23 18.20 12.70 -36.39
N SER A 24 18.57 11.51 -36.85
CA SER A 24 18.90 10.36 -35.98
C SER A 24 20.18 10.64 -35.17
N PRO A 25 20.45 9.87 -34.11
CA PRO A 25 21.72 9.97 -33.40
C PRO A 25 22.91 9.79 -34.37
N GLY A 26 23.81 10.77 -34.38
CA GLY A 26 24.94 10.73 -35.29
C GLY A 26 25.72 12.04 -35.30
N GLN A 27 26.77 12.11 -36.12
CA GLN A 27 27.59 13.31 -36.30
C GLN A 27 27.15 14.00 -37.60
N TYR A 28 26.74 15.26 -37.50
CA TYR A 28 26.24 16.04 -38.60
C TYR A 28 26.97 17.38 -38.70
N TRP A 29 27.34 17.77 -39.92
CA TRP A 29 27.85 19.10 -40.22
C TRP A 29 26.66 20.04 -40.43
N ILE A 30 26.55 21.06 -39.58
CA ILE A 30 25.42 21.99 -39.60
C ILE A 30 25.97 23.39 -39.63
N LEU A 31 25.60 24.18 -40.66
CA LEU A 31 25.89 25.60 -40.68
C LEU A 31 24.96 26.34 -39.71
N SER A 32 25.48 26.70 -38.57
CA SER A 32 24.74 27.35 -37.50
C SER A 32 24.06 28.66 -37.90
N ALA A 33 24.62 29.37 -38.92
CA ALA A 33 24.01 30.58 -39.42
C ALA A 33 22.69 30.40 -40.18
N PHE A 34 22.42 29.17 -40.66
CA PHE A 34 21.24 28.89 -41.51
C PHE A 34 20.33 27.79 -40.96
N SER A 35 20.62 27.23 -39.82
CA SER A 35 19.78 26.21 -39.22
C SER A 35 19.95 26.10 -37.71
N SER A 36 18.83 25.97 -37.01
CA SER A 36 18.78 25.67 -35.58
C SER A 36 18.40 24.22 -35.37
N VAL A 37 18.98 23.60 -34.36
CA VAL A 37 18.70 22.21 -33.98
C VAL A 37 18.35 22.18 -32.51
N ALA A 38 17.15 21.64 -32.20
CA ALA A 38 16.69 21.44 -30.84
C ALA A 38 16.89 19.96 -30.45
N PRO A 39 17.70 19.64 -29.43
CA PRO A 39 17.83 18.27 -28.97
C PRO A 39 16.58 17.84 -28.18
N VAL A 40 16.04 16.63 -28.47
CA VAL A 40 14.93 16.04 -27.73
C VAL A 40 15.37 14.70 -27.21
N ASP A 41 15.15 14.45 -25.93
CA ASP A 41 15.38 13.14 -25.34
C ASP A 41 14.14 12.26 -25.60
N ILE A 42 14.35 11.16 -26.30
CA ILE A 42 13.29 10.19 -26.64
C ILE A 42 13.16 9.03 -25.65
N ARG A 43 14.03 9.01 -24.63
CA ARG A 43 13.95 7.97 -23.60
C ARG A 43 12.71 8.18 -22.72
N PRO A 44 12.23 7.11 -22.05
CA PRO A 44 11.19 7.26 -21.06
C PRO A 44 11.55 8.30 -19.99
N GLN A 45 10.62 9.18 -19.71
CA GLN A 45 10.74 10.26 -18.73
C GLN A 45 9.55 10.22 -17.80
N PHE A 46 9.72 10.72 -16.57
CA PHE A 46 8.64 10.83 -15.60
C PHE A 46 8.19 12.27 -15.44
N VAL A 47 6.88 12.45 -15.38
CA VAL A 47 6.25 13.68 -14.89
C VAL A 47 5.51 13.38 -13.60
N THR A 48 5.78 14.19 -12.57
CA THR A 48 5.09 14.07 -11.28
C THR A 48 4.18 15.27 -11.08
N ILE A 49 2.93 15.00 -10.80
CA ILE A 49 1.92 15.98 -10.41
C ILE A 49 1.82 15.95 -8.90
N GLN A 50 2.25 17.02 -8.26
CA GLN A 50 2.19 17.15 -6.81
C GLN A 50 0.76 17.50 -6.38
N GLY A 51 0.39 17.05 -5.19
CA GLY A 51 -0.89 17.18 -4.49
C GLY A 51 -1.89 18.18 -5.06
N GLN A 52 -2.78 17.72 -5.91
CA GLN A 52 -3.92 18.49 -6.41
C GLN A 52 -5.12 18.30 -5.50
N ASP A 53 -5.72 19.41 -5.08
CA ASP A 53 -6.98 19.37 -4.36
C ASP A 53 -8.11 19.10 -5.35
N VAL A 54 -8.80 17.96 -5.18
CA VAL A 54 -9.86 17.50 -6.05
C VAL A 54 -11.05 17.08 -5.19
N LEU A 55 -12.25 17.49 -5.62
CA LEU A 55 -13.49 17.12 -4.95
C LEU A 55 -14.03 15.82 -5.55
N SER A 56 -14.34 14.83 -4.70
CA SER A 56 -15.00 13.59 -5.10
C SER A 56 -16.51 13.78 -5.29
N SER A 57 -17.20 12.78 -5.87
CA SER A 57 -18.64 12.85 -6.10
C SER A 57 -19.48 12.94 -4.82
N ASP A 58 -18.94 12.48 -3.69
CA ASP A 58 -19.54 12.56 -2.35
C ASP A 58 -19.19 13.83 -1.57
N GLY A 59 -18.58 14.82 -2.25
CA GLY A 59 -18.29 16.14 -1.66
C GLY A 59 -17.05 16.19 -0.76
N VAL A 60 -16.19 15.18 -0.81
CA VAL A 60 -14.97 15.15 -0.01
C VAL A 60 -13.79 15.68 -0.82
N THR A 61 -13.08 16.66 -0.27
CA THR A 61 -11.86 17.17 -0.88
C THR A 61 -10.69 16.25 -0.59
N LEU A 62 -10.02 15.79 -1.64
CA LEU A 62 -8.85 14.92 -1.60
C LEU A 62 -7.65 15.63 -2.18
N LYS A 63 -6.46 15.40 -1.62
CA LYS A 63 -5.21 15.81 -2.23
C LYS A 63 -4.56 14.59 -2.88
N ILE A 64 -4.45 14.60 -4.21
CA ILE A 64 -3.95 13.47 -5.00
C ILE A 64 -2.65 13.86 -5.69
N SER A 65 -1.65 13.01 -5.58
CA SER A 65 -0.38 13.09 -6.30
C SER A 65 -0.28 11.95 -7.30
N LEU A 66 0.23 12.26 -8.48
CA LEU A 66 0.38 11.30 -9.58
C LEU A 66 1.81 11.25 -10.07
N ALA A 67 2.17 10.13 -10.66
CA ALA A 67 3.35 9.96 -11.48
C ALA A 67 2.95 9.34 -12.81
N ALA A 68 3.41 9.90 -13.91
CA ALA A 68 3.18 9.34 -15.23
C ALA A 68 4.51 9.16 -15.96
N GLU A 69 4.66 8.01 -16.61
CA GLU A 69 5.79 7.69 -17.46
C GLU A 69 5.40 7.89 -18.92
N PHE A 70 6.18 8.65 -19.63
CA PHE A 70 5.97 8.96 -21.05
C PHE A 70 7.27 8.95 -21.82
N GLN A 71 7.18 8.78 -23.13
CA GLN A 71 8.31 8.96 -24.02
C GLN A 71 7.88 9.80 -25.24
N VAL A 72 8.82 10.51 -25.86
CA VAL A 72 8.57 11.24 -27.08
C VAL A 72 8.56 10.26 -28.24
N ALA A 73 7.37 10.06 -28.85
CA ALA A 73 7.18 9.19 -30.02
C ALA A 73 7.47 9.93 -31.33
N ASP A 74 6.99 11.17 -31.44
CA ASP A 74 7.23 12.03 -32.58
C ASP A 74 7.85 13.37 -32.15
N PRO A 75 9.19 13.54 -32.28
CA PRO A 75 9.87 14.75 -31.90
C PRO A 75 9.44 16.00 -32.71
N HIS A 76 8.98 15.79 -33.97
CA HIS A 76 8.50 16.89 -34.78
C HIS A 76 7.20 17.49 -34.22
N VAL A 77 6.24 16.64 -33.89
CA VAL A 77 4.98 17.07 -33.29
C VAL A 77 5.20 17.68 -31.91
N ALA A 78 6.04 17.05 -31.11
CA ALA A 78 6.31 17.50 -29.73
C ALA A 78 6.89 18.91 -29.65
N ILE A 79 7.78 19.29 -30.59
CA ILE A 79 8.44 20.61 -30.58
C ILE A 79 7.67 21.65 -31.39
N ASN A 80 7.18 21.27 -32.59
CA ASN A 80 6.65 22.28 -33.52
C ASN A 80 5.17 22.60 -33.29
N LYS A 81 4.39 21.64 -32.73
CA LYS A 81 2.97 21.86 -32.46
C LYS A 81 2.70 22.35 -31.04
N ASN A 82 3.66 22.16 -30.12
CA ASN A 82 3.49 22.53 -28.73
C ASN A 82 4.62 23.46 -28.27
N ALA A 83 4.28 24.48 -27.54
CA ALA A 83 5.29 25.34 -26.90
C ALA A 83 6.06 24.59 -25.81
N SER A 84 5.37 23.67 -25.09
CA SER A 84 5.95 22.77 -24.11
C SER A 84 5.08 21.52 -24.00
N PHE A 85 5.52 20.44 -24.60
CA PHE A 85 4.81 19.16 -24.52
C PHE A 85 4.70 18.61 -23.09
N GLN A 86 5.70 18.91 -22.25
CA GLN A 86 5.67 18.50 -20.83
C GLN A 86 4.56 19.22 -20.06
N ASN A 87 4.42 20.54 -20.24
CA ASN A 87 3.35 21.31 -19.61
C ASN A 87 1.97 20.92 -20.15
N SER A 88 1.87 20.63 -21.45
CA SER A 88 0.62 20.17 -22.06
C SER A 88 0.19 18.83 -21.48
N LEU A 89 1.11 17.87 -21.34
CA LEU A 89 0.86 16.59 -20.70
C LEU A 89 0.47 16.77 -19.21
N TYR A 90 1.21 17.62 -18.50
CA TYR A 90 0.93 17.92 -17.09
C TYR A 90 -0.50 18.43 -16.90
N LEU A 91 -0.92 19.41 -17.66
CA LEU A 91 -2.28 19.96 -17.59
C LEU A 91 -3.34 18.93 -18.00
N THR A 92 -3.05 18.13 -19.01
CA THR A 92 -3.97 17.07 -19.46
C THR A 92 -4.19 16.02 -18.36
N LEU A 93 -3.13 15.61 -17.70
CA LEU A 93 -3.21 14.68 -16.55
C LEU A 93 -3.98 15.31 -15.39
N GLN A 94 -3.74 16.59 -15.07
CA GLN A 94 -4.51 17.30 -14.03
C GLN A 94 -6.01 17.31 -14.32
N MET A 95 -6.39 17.62 -15.56
CA MET A 95 -7.80 17.65 -15.97
C MET A 95 -8.44 16.26 -15.90
N ALA A 96 -7.73 15.24 -16.37
CA ALA A 96 -8.20 13.86 -16.36
C ALA A 96 -8.43 13.34 -14.93
N VAL A 97 -7.51 13.63 -14.01
CA VAL A 97 -7.69 13.28 -12.59
C VAL A 97 -8.93 13.93 -12.00
N ARG A 98 -9.08 15.24 -12.23
CA ARG A 98 -10.24 15.97 -11.73
C ARG A 98 -11.54 15.43 -12.28
N GLU A 99 -11.56 15.03 -13.55
CA GLU A 99 -12.72 14.43 -14.19
C GLU A 99 -13.08 13.06 -13.60
N ILE A 100 -12.08 12.18 -13.41
CA ILE A 100 -12.32 10.84 -12.89
C ILE A 100 -12.73 10.90 -11.41
N VAL A 101 -12.00 11.66 -10.60
CA VAL A 101 -12.28 11.78 -9.16
C VAL A 101 -13.63 12.43 -8.89
N GLY A 102 -14.01 13.44 -9.68
CA GLY A 102 -15.31 14.09 -9.55
C GLY A 102 -16.50 13.19 -9.87
N LYS A 103 -16.29 12.09 -10.58
CA LYS A 103 -17.33 11.10 -10.93
C LYS A 103 -17.39 9.91 -9.97
N GLU A 104 -16.32 9.64 -9.24
CA GLU A 104 -16.18 8.46 -8.37
C GLU A 104 -16.39 8.84 -6.90
N LYS A 105 -16.86 7.86 -6.12
CA LYS A 105 -16.92 7.97 -4.65
C LYS A 105 -15.57 7.66 -4.04
N ILE A 106 -15.34 8.21 -2.85
CA ILE A 106 -14.07 8.07 -2.15
C ILE A 106 -13.72 6.60 -1.84
N ASP A 107 -14.70 5.80 -1.44
CA ASP A 107 -14.51 4.39 -1.11
C ASP A 107 -14.03 3.60 -2.34
N THR A 108 -14.66 3.85 -3.50
CA THR A 108 -14.28 3.22 -4.77
C THR A 108 -12.86 3.60 -5.19
N LEU A 109 -12.45 4.86 -4.97
CA LEU A 109 -11.10 5.32 -5.29
C LEU A 109 -10.03 4.65 -4.42
N ILE A 110 -10.35 4.37 -3.15
CA ILE A 110 -9.43 3.70 -2.22
C ILE A 110 -9.29 2.22 -2.55
N GLU A 111 -10.44 1.56 -2.83
CA GLU A 111 -10.50 0.12 -3.07
C GLU A 111 -9.92 -0.28 -4.44
N ASN A 112 -10.14 0.55 -5.46
CA ASN A 112 -9.79 0.22 -6.85
C ASN A 112 -8.77 1.17 -7.48
N ARG A 113 -7.59 1.29 -6.87
CA ARG A 113 -6.50 2.14 -7.40
C ARG A 113 -6.03 1.72 -8.80
N ALA A 114 -5.96 0.42 -9.06
CA ALA A 114 -5.53 -0.10 -10.37
C ALA A 114 -6.52 0.27 -11.48
N GLY A 115 -7.82 0.18 -11.21
CA GLY A 115 -8.85 0.61 -12.14
C GLY A 115 -8.80 2.11 -12.42
N PHE A 116 -8.44 2.92 -11.44
CA PHE A 116 -8.23 4.35 -11.62
C PHE A 116 -7.05 4.64 -12.56
N SER A 117 -5.90 4.01 -12.34
CA SER A 117 -4.71 4.15 -13.17
C SER A 117 -4.99 3.77 -14.62
N SER A 118 -5.74 2.69 -14.85
CA SER A 118 -6.15 2.26 -16.19
C SER A 118 -7.04 3.30 -16.89
N LYS A 119 -8.08 3.80 -16.21
CA LYS A 119 -8.97 4.87 -16.72
C LYS A 119 -8.19 6.14 -17.02
N LEU A 120 -7.24 6.52 -16.14
CA LEU A 120 -6.42 7.71 -16.32
C LEU A 120 -5.54 7.58 -17.58
N THR A 121 -4.90 6.42 -17.75
CA THR A 121 -4.06 6.15 -18.91
C THR A 121 -4.90 6.17 -20.20
N GLU A 122 -6.07 5.57 -20.19
CA GLU A 122 -6.98 5.55 -21.35
C GLU A 122 -7.44 6.95 -21.78
N LEU A 123 -7.93 7.76 -20.82
CA LEU A 123 -8.39 9.13 -21.09
C LEU A 123 -7.28 10.06 -21.58
N THR A 124 -6.03 9.79 -21.14
CA THR A 124 -4.92 10.71 -21.42
C THR A 124 -4.13 10.29 -22.65
N SER A 125 -4.12 9.00 -23.01
CA SER A 125 -3.33 8.45 -24.13
C SER A 125 -3.65 9.11 -25.46
N GLY A 126 -4.92 9.35 -25.75
CA GLY A 126 -5.34 10.03 -26.99
C GLY A 126 -4.73 11.42 -27.12
N LYS A 127 -4.87 12.24 -26.09
CA LYS A 127 -4.30 13.60 -26.06
C LYS A 127 -2.76 13.59 -26.03
N ALA A 128 -2.16 12.65 -25.32
CA ALA A 128 -0.71 12.49 -25.33
C ALA A 128 -0.17 12.24 -26.75
N THR A 129 -0.88 11.43 -27.53
CA THR A 129 -0.53 11.15 -28.93
C THR A 129 -0.63 12.40 -29.82
N GLU A 130 -1.61 13.27 -29.58
CA GLU A 130 -1.73 14.56 -30.28
C GLU A 130 -0.52 15.48 -30.01
N TYR A 131 0.11 15.36 -28.85
CA TYR A 131 1.34 16.07 -28.50
C TYR A 131 2.62 15.38 -28.99
N GLY A 132 2.51 14.28 -29.71
CA GLY A 132 3.65 13.48 -30.16
C GLY A 132 4.28 12.63 -29.06
N LEU A 133 3.54 12.37 -27.99
CA LEU A 133 3.98 11.60 -26.84
C LEU A 133 3.29 10.22 -26.83
N LYS A 134 4.01 9.22 -26.34
CA LYS A 134 3.45 7.93 -25.95
C LYS A 134 3.41 7.85 -24.45
N LEU A 135 2.23 7.82 -23.85
CA LEU A 135 2.05 7.55 -22.45
C LEU A 135 2.26 6.05 -22.20
N ILE A 136 3.15 5.72 -21.27
CA ILE A 136 3.49 4.33 -20.91
C ILE A 136 2.61 3.90 -19.73
N SER A 137 2.60 4.71 -18.66
CA SER A 137 1.75 4.51 -17.50
C SER A 137 1.38 5.85 -16.85
N ALA A 138 0.28 5.86 -16.12
CA ALA A 138 -0.10 6.97 -15.26
C ALA A 138 -0.71 6.42 -13.98
N ASP A 139 -0.01 6.60 -12.86
CA ASP A 139 -0.34 5.98 -11.59
C ASP A 139 -0.54 6.99 -10.48
N ILE A 140 -1.43 6.65 -9.53
CA ILE A 140 -1.59 7.41 -8.31
C ILE A 140 -0.39 7.11 -7.40
N LYS A 141 0.35 8.17 -7.06
CA LYS A 141 1.43 8.10 -6.09
C LYS A 141 0.88 8.10 -4.67
N ASP A 142 0.12 9.15 -4.31
CA ASP A 142 -0.44 9.33 -2.98
C ASP A 142 -1.84 9.91 -3.03
N ILE A 143 -2.69 9.50 -2.06
CA ILE A 143 -4.00 10.10 -1.78
C ILE A 143 -3.97 10.57 -0.32
N MET A 144 -4.13 11.87 -0.11
CA MET A 144 -4.15 12.46 1.21
C MET A 144 -5.55 12.99 1.52
N PHE A 145 -6.01 12.68 2.73
CA PHE A 145 -7.28 13.14 3.26
C PHE A 145 -7.09 14.33 4.20
N PRO A 146 -8.07 15.24 4.31
CA PRO A 146 -8.11 16.22 5.39
C PRO A 146 -8.02 15.54 6.76
N GLY A 147 -7.37 16.20 7.74
CA GLY A 147 -7.04 15.60 9.02
C GLY A 147 -8.23 15.02 9.79
N GLU A 148 -9.40 15.68 9.73
CA GLU A 148 -10.63 15.21 10.38
C GLU A 148 -11.17 13.93 9.71
N MET A 149 -11.20 13.91 8.38
CA MET A 149 -11.60 12.74 7.61
C MET A 149 -10.68 11.54 7.84
N LYS A 150 -9.37 11.78 7.93
CA LYS A 150 -8.40 10.73 8.24
C LYS A 150 -8.72 10.03 9.57
N LYS A 151 -9.15 10.77 10.59
CA LYS A 151 -9.54 10.21 11.88
C LYS A 151 -10.81 9.36 11.76
N ALA A 152 -11.82 9.86 11.03
CA ALA A 152 -13.07 9.15 10.81
C ALA A 152 -12.84 7.83 10.04
N PHE A 153 -12.08 7.86 8.95
CA PHE A 153 -11.71 6.65 8.20
C PHE A 153 -10.91 5.66 9.05
N ALA A 154 -9.96 6.14 9.85
CA ALA A 154 -9.20 5.29 10.76
C ALA A 154 -10.10 4.55 11.76
N GLN A 155 -11.15 5.22 12.27
CA GLN A 155 -12.13 4.60 13.16
C GLN A 155 -12.96 3.54 12.45
N VAL A 156 -13.44 3.80 11.22
CA VAL A 156 -14.19 2.84 10.41
C VAL A 156 -13.34 1.60 10.12
N VAL A 157 -12.11 1.79 9.63
CA VAL A 157 -11.19 0.68 9.35
C VAL A 157 -10.88 -0.12 10.61
N LYS A 158 -10.67 0.57 11.75
CA LYS A 158 -10.45 -0.07 13.05
C LYS A 158 -11.65 -0.94 13.44
N ALA A 159 -12.87 -0.39 13.38
CA ALA A 159 -14.09 -1.12 13.70
C ALA A 159 -14.31 -2.35 12.79
N GLN A 160 -14.04 -2.22 11.49
CA GLN A 160 -14.08 -3.33 10.55
C GLN A 160 -13.08 -4.43 10.91
N LYS A 161 -11.83 -4.05 11.22
CA LYS A 161 -10.79 -5.01 11.61
C LYS A 161 -11.08 -5.69 12.94
N GLU A 162 -11.61 -4.96 13.91
CA GLU A 162 -12.05 -5.53 15.19
C GLU A 162 -13.21 -6.51 14.99
N GLY A 163 -14.19 -6.18 14.15
CA GLY A 163 -15.29 -7.08 13.78
C GLY A 163 -14.80 -8.36 13.08
N GLN A 164 -13.87 -8.22 12.14
CA GLN A 164 -13.26 -9.39 11.47
C GLN A 164 -12.48 -10.25 12.48
N ALA A 165 -11.69 -9.65 13.36
CA ALA A 165 -10.93 -10.37 14.37
C ALA A 165 -11.85 -11.10 15.35
N ALA A 166 -12.96 -10.47 15.79
CA ALA A 166 -13.96 -11.10 16.63
C ALA A 166 -14.63 -12.30 15.94
N LEU A 167 -14.96 -12.17 14.66
CA LEU A 167 -15.53 -13.26 13.86
C LEU A 167 -14.56 -14.44 13.73
N GLU A 168 -13.30 -14.19 13.41
CA GLU A 168 -12.29 -15.24 13.29
C GLU A 168 -12.01 -15.91 14.64
N LYS A 169 -12.00 -15.13 15.73
CA LYS A 169 -11.88 -15.66 17.09
C LYS A 169 -13.06 -16.58 17.41
N ALA A 170 -14.31 -16.16 17.17
CA ALA A 170 -15.50 -16.96 17.40
C ALA A 170 -15.52 -18.25 16.56
N ARG A 171 -15.07 -18.17 15.29
CA ARG A 171 -14.90 -19.35 14.43
C ARG A 171 -13.85 -20.32 15.00
N GLY A 172 -12.72 -19.79 15.45
CA GLY A 172 -11.66 -20.57 16.09
C GLY A 172 -12.13 -21.26 17.36
N GLU A 173 -12.85 -20.56 18.24
CA GLU A 173 -13.44 -21.12 19.45
C GLU A 173 -14.45 -22.21 19.14
N THR A 174 -15.32 -21.99 18.14
CA THR A 174 -16.29 -22.99 17.69
C THR A 174 -15.60 -24.25 17.14
N ALA A 175 -14.54 -24.06 16.35
CA ALA A 175 -13.75 -25.18 15.82
C ALA A 175 -13.03 -25.95 16.93
N ALA A 176 -12.47 -25.23 17.91
CA ALA A 176 -11.84 -25.85 19.08
C ALA A 176 -12.85 -26.66 19.91
N LEU A 177 -14.04 -26.09 20.18
CA LEU A 177 -15.09 -26.78 20.89
C LEU A 177 -15.57 -28.03 20.14
N ARG A 178 -15.73 -27.98 18.82
CA ARG A 178 -16.07 -29.15 18.00
C ARG A 178 -14.97 -30.20 18.05
N SER A 179 -13.72 -29.81 17.99
CA SER A 179 -12.57 -30.71 18.10
C SER A 179 -12.54 -31.39 19.48
N LEU A 180 -12.78 -30.64 20.57
CA LEU A 180 -12.86 -31.16 21.92
C LEU A 180 -14.05 -32.13 22.08
N ALA A 181 -15.23 -31.78 21.54
CA ALA A 181 -16.39 -32.64 21.57
C ALA A 181 -16.17 -33.97 20.82
N ASN A 182 -15.51 -33.91 19.66
CA ASN A 182 -15.14 -35.12 18.93
C ASN A 182 -14.10 -35.95 19.68
N ALA A 183 -13.11 -35.32 20.31
CA ALA A 183 -12.13 -36.00 21.14
C ALA A 183 -12.79 -36.69 22.36
N ALA A 184 -13.76 -36.02 23.01
CA ALA A 184 -14.50 -36.58 24.10
C ALA A 184 -15.29 -37.84 23.67
N ARG A 185 -16.01 -37.78 22.53
CA ARG A 185 -16.72 -38.99 21.99
C ARG A 185 -15.76 -40.13 21.70
N MET A 186 -14.59 -39.84 21.10
CA MET A 186 -13.59 -40.89 20.85
C MET A 186 -13.04 -41.53 22.15
N MET A 187 -12.99 -40.76 23.24
CA MET A 187 -12.59 -41.30 24.56
C MET A 187 -13.71 -42.11 25.20
N ASP A 188 -14.97 -41.73 25.00
CA ASP A 188 -16.13 -42.50 25.47
C ASP A 188 -16.21 -43.85 24.77
N ASP A 189 -15.94 -43.89 23.46
CA ASP A 189 -15.93 -45.15 22.68
C ASP A 189 -14.72 -46.03 22.97
N ASN A 190 -13.62 -45.52 23.53
CA ASN A 190 -12.37 -46.23 23.79
C ASN A 190 -11.75 -45.86 25.15
N PRO A 191 -12.09 -46.56 26.25
CA PRO A 191 -11.56 -46.26 27.59
C PRO A 191 -10.03 -46.32 27.70
N ASN A 192 -9.38 -47.12 26.85
CA ASN A 192 -7.90 -47.19 26.79
C ASN A 192 -7.22 -45.89 26.32
N LEU A 193 -7.91 -45.10 25.49
CA LEU A 193 -7.41 -43.76 25.04
C LEU A 193 -7.39 -42.79 26.21
N LEU A 194 -8.35 -42.90 27.13
CA LEU A 194 -8.42 -42.05 28.32
C LEU A 194 -7.22 -42.32 29.26
N GLN A 195 -6.85 -43.59 29.42
CA GLN A 195 -5.67 -43.97 30.20
C GLN A 195 -4.37 -43.46 29.55
N LEU A 196 -4.25 -43.57 28.22
CA LEU A 196 -3.09 -43.11 27.48
C LEU A 196 -2.96 -41.60 27.54
N ARG A 197 -4.08 -40.87 27.48
CA ARG A 197 -4.12 -39.40 27.64
C ARG A 197 -3.77 -38.99 29.07
N ALA A 198 -4.21 -39.73 30.08
CA ALA A 198 -3.81 -39.49 31.46
C ALA A 198 -2.29 -39.67 31.63
N LEU A 199 -1.69 -40.73 31.04
CA LEU A 199 -0.26 -40.93 31.06
C LEU A 199 0.51 -39.82 30.32
N GLN A 200 0.01 -39.33 29.20
CA GLN A 200 0.62 -38.16 28.48
C GLN A 200 0.58 -36.88 29.33
N ALA A 201 -0.52 -36.63 30.06
CA ALA A 201 -0.62 -35.50 30.94
C ALA A 201 0.39 -35.53 32.11
N PHE A 202 0.86 -36.72 32.50
CA PHE A 202 1.93 -36.91 33.46
C PHE A 202 3.34 -36.64 32.86
N ALA A 203 3.51 -36.92 31.58
CA ALA A 203 4.78 -36.73 30.88
C ALA A 203 5.09 -35.25 30.58
N ASP A 204 4.08 -34.38 30.56
CA ASP A 204 4.26 -32.94 30.36
C ASP A 204 4.87 -32.28 31.63
N PRO A 205 6.03 -31.61 31.54
CA PRO A 205 6.72 -31.06 32.71
C PRO A 205 6.04 -29.84 33.35
N GLY A 206 4.78 -29.61 33.09
CA GLY A 206 4.02 -28.43 33.51
C GLY A 206 3.47 -28.45 34.95
N GLY A 207 3.98 -29.29 35.86
CA GLY A 207 3.68 -29.23 37.29
C GLY A 207 2.23 -29.54 37.69
N ASN A 208 1.48 -30.26 36.90
CA ASN A 208 0.12 -30.68 37.21
C ASN A 208 0.13 -31.91 38.11
N THR A 209 -0.42 -31.81 39.33
CA THR A 209 -0.62 -32.92 40.24
C THR A 209 -2.00 -33.54 39.94
N LEU A 210 -2.02 -34.74 39.34
CA LEU A 210 -3.26 -35.50 39.16
C LEU A 210 -3.47 -36.36 40.41
N VAL A 211 -4.59 -36.13 41.09
CA VAL A 211 -5.03 -37.00 42.22
C VAL A 211 -5.98 -38.04 41.66
N LEU A 212 -5.52 -39.27 41.51
CA LEU A 212 -6.37 -40.43 41.17
C LEU A 212 -7.10 -40.91 42.43
N GLY A 213 -8.36 -40.52 42.56
CA GLY A 213 -9.22 -41.08 43.59
C GLY A 213 -9.88 -42.40 43.13
N PHE A 214 -9.69 -43.46 43.87
CA PHE A 214 -10.57 -44.63 43.74
C PHE A 214 -12.00 -44.28 44.17
N PRO A 215 -13.04 -44.86 43.58
CA PRO A 215 -14.43 -44.41 43.76
C PRO A 215 -15.00 -44.90 45.12
N GLN A 216 -14.48 -44.41 46.20
CA GLN A 216 -15.11 -44.40 47.51
C GLN A 216 -14.60 -43.22 48.34
N GLY A 217 -15.34 -42.12 48.31
CA GLY A 217 -15.10 -40.96 49.16
C GLY A 217 -14.47 -39.76 48.44
N SER A 218 -15.20 -38.65 48.43
CA SER A 218 -14.75 -37.36 47.90
C SER A 218 -13.50 -36.88 48.61
N ILE A 219 -12.38 -36.83 47.88
CA ILE A 219 -11.15 -36.21 48.39
C ILE A 219 -11.18 -34.72 48.02
N PRO A 220 -11.07 -33.78 48.94
CA PRO A 220 -11.00 -32.35 48.64
C PRO A 220 -9.72 -32.04 47.90
N ILE A 221 -9.82 -31.33 46.78
CA ILE A 221 -8.68 -30.82 46.04
C ILE A 221 -8.00 -29.72 46.88
N VAL A 222 -6.87 -30.02 47.48
CA VAL A 222 -6.05 -29.01 48.20
C VAL A 222 -5.19 -28.31 47.15
N LYS A 223 -5.53 -27.08 46.80
CA LYS A 223 -4.64 -26.17 46.10
C LYS A 223 -3.41 -25.92 46.96
N ARG A 224 -2.25 -26.38 46.54
CA ARG A 224 -0.99 -26.06 47.19
C ARG A 224 -0.74 -24.55 47.05
N GLY A 225 -0.90 -23.82 48.14
CA GLY A 225 -0.74 -22.38 48.17
C GLY A 225 0.63 -21.92 47.72
N GLU A 226 0.62 -20.79 47.07
CA GLU A 226 1.79 -19.98 46.82
C GLU A 226 2.69 -19.87 48.02
N LYS A 227 3.99 -20.06 47.85
CA LYS A 227 4.99 -19.79 48.88
C LYS A 227 4.86 -18.32 49.29
N ASN A 228 4.31 -18.09 50.48
CA ASN A 228 4.37 -16.83 51.14
C ASN A 228 5.83 -16.41 51.32
N SER A 229 6.26 -15.44 50.53
CA SER A 229 7.47 -14.67 50.83
C SER A 229 7.21 -13.84 52.07
N SER A 230 7.86 -14.21 53.18
CA SER A 230 7.82 -13.49 54.42
C SER A 230 8.16 -12.00 54.23
N PRO A 231 7.39 -11.09 54.81
CA PRO A 231 7.74 -9.68 54.79
C PRO A 231 8.99 -9.43 55.64
N ALA A 232 9.97 -8.78 55.03
CA ALA A 232 11.19 -8.32 55.70
C ALA A 232 10.83 -7.42 56.89
N ARG A 233 11.33 -7.83 58.03
CA ARG A 233 11.27 -7.13 59.33
C ARG A 233 11.94 -5.76 59.17
N LYS A 234 11.17 -4.69 59.23
CA LYS A 234 11.71 -3.32 59.36
C LYS A 234 12.20 -3.13 60.78
N GLU A 235 13.50 -2.90 60.95
CA GLU A 235 14.09 -2.37 62.17
C GLU A 235 13.68 -0.91 62.39
N PRO A 236 13.43 -0.48 63.62
CA PRO A 236 13.10 0.89 63.93
C PRO A 236 14.38 1.76 63.91
N ARG A 237 14.36 2.82 63.13
CA ARG A 237 15.39 3.87 63.21
C ARG A 237 15.18 4.70 64.51
N GLU A 238 16.14 4.63 65.34
CA GLU A 238 16.32 5.56 66.49
C GLU A 238 16.43 7.00 66.02
N LYS A 239 15.70 7.85 66.68
CA LYS A 239 15.84 9.30 66.61
C LYS A 239 17.08 9.69 67.40
N GLU A 240 18.05 10.31 66.78
CA GLU A 240 18.99 11.19 67.49
C GLU A 240 18.70 12.64 67.09
N GLU A 241 18.40 13.37 68.14
CA GLU A 241 18.40 14.83 68.21
C GLU A 241 19.84 15.36 68.09
N HIS A 242 20.06 16.31 67.19
CA HIS A 242 20.76 17.57 67.58
C HIS A 242 20.53 18.57 66.45
#